data_37f7cb085ae7b5dce58ad9aea4fc33c0
#
_entry.id   37f7cb085ae7b5dce58ad9aea4fc33c0
#
_cell.length_a   1.000
_cell.length_b   1.000
_cell.length_c   1.000
_cell.angle_alpha   90.00
_cell.angle_beta   90.00
_cell.angle_gamma   90.00
#
_symmetry.space_group_name_H-M   'P 1'
#
loop_
_entity.id
_entity.type
_entity.pdbx_description
1 polymer ?
#
loop_
_entity_poly.entity_id
_entity_poly.type
_entity_poly.pdbx_seq_one_letter_code
_entity_poly.pdbx_strand_id
1 'polypeptide(L)'
;PDVVGAARAGAVGDLRGVRVGVVRQLHGGEGYQPGVLASFEAAVEQLTALGAEVSEVDCPHFDHALAAYYLILPSEVSSNLARFDAMRYGLRVGDDGTRSAEEVMAMTRAAGFGPEVKRRIMIGTYALSAGYYDAYYNQAQKVRTLIARDLDAAYRSVDVLVSPTTPTTAFRLGEKVDDPLAMYLFDLCTLPLNLAGHCGMSVPSGLSPDDGLPVGLQIMAPALADDRLYRVGAAYEAARGPLLSAI
;
A
#
# COMPACT_ATOMS: atom_id res chain seq x y z
N PRO A 1 10.35 16.69 -9.26
CA PRO A 1 10.80 17.15 -7.94
C PRO A 1 12.30 16.91 -7.72
N ASP A 2 12.97 17.79 -6.95
CA ASP A 2 14.36 17.61 -6.52
C ASP A 2 14.39 16.78 -5.21
N VAL A 3 14.31 15.47 -5.34
CA VAL A 3 14.29 14.57 -4.18
C VAL A 3 15.61 14.53 -3.41
N VAL A 4 16.75 14.74 -4.08
CA VAL A 4 18.07 14.75 -3.45
C VAL A 4 18.26 16.02 -2.61
N GLY A 5 17.91 17.18 -3.16
CA GLY A 5 17.93 18.45 -2.41
C GLY A 5 16.97 18.43 -1.22
N ALA A 6 15.77 17.88 -1.40
CA ALA A 6 14.78 17.73 -0.34
C ALA A 6 15.26 16.80 0.78
N ALA A 7 15.86 15.65 0.47
CA ALA A 7 16.45 14.74 1.46
C ALA A 7 17.59 15.42 2.26
N ARG A 8 18.49 16.13 1.58
CA ARG A 8 19.58 16.88 2.24
C ARG A 8 19.04 17.96 3.18
N ALA A 9 18.00 18.69 2.75
CA ALA A 9 17.34 19.70 3.59
C ALA A 9 16.64 19.04 4.80
N GLY A 10 16.02 17.88 4.63
CA GLY A 10 15.40 17.11 5.70
C GLY A 10 16.41 16.60 6.73
N ALA A 11 17.56 16.11 6.29
CA ALA A 11 18.60 15.54 7.15
C ALA A 11 19.16 16.51 8.21
N VAL A 12 18.84 17.81 8.11
CA VAL A 12 19.13 18.80 9.16
C VAL A 12 18.24 18.61 10.40
N GLY A 13 17.14 17.85 10.27
CA GLY A 13 16.24 17.56 11.39
C GLY A 13 15.30 18.72 11.76
N ASP A 14 14.92 19.57 10.81
CA ASP A 14 14.02 20.70 11.04
C ASP A 14 12.75 20.58 10.16
N LEU A 15 11.62 20.40 10.83
CA LEU A 15 10.28 20.32 10.21
C LEU A 15 9.38 21.51 10.53
N ARG A 16 9.94 22.63 11.04
CA ARG A 16 9.15 23.85 11.28
C ARG A 16 8.48 24.32 10.00
N GLY A 17 7.18 24.62 10.09
CA GLY A 17 6.34 25.01 8.97
C GLY A 17 5.89 23.84 8.09
N VAL A 18 6.16 22.58 8.48
CA VAL A 18 5.59 21.38 7.85
C VAL A 18 4.36 20.96 8.64
N ARG A 19 3.23 20.83 7.94
CA ARG A 19 1.96 20.37 8.50
C ARG A 19 1.80 18.88 8.22
N VAL A 20 1.63 18.09 9.27
CA VAL A 20 1.51 16.63 9.22
C VAL A 20 0.11 16.21 9.65
N GLY A 21 -0.59 15.47 8.82
CA GLY A 21 -1.91 14.90 9.14
C GLY A 21 -1.80 13.45 9.59
N VAL A 22 -2.35 13.12 10.75
CA VAL A 22 -2.53 11.73 11.20
C VAL A 22 -3.88 11.24 10.70
N VAL A 23 -3.89 10.19 9.87
CA VAL A 23 -5.15 9.69 9.27
C VAL A 23 -5.90 8.83 10.28
N ARG A 24 -7.08 9.30 10.73
CA ARG A 24 -7.89 8.65 11.77
C ARG A 24 -8.25 7.21 11.43
N GLN A 25 -8.60 6.91 10.18
CA GLN A 25 -9.00 5.58 9.73
C GLN A 25 -7.85 4.58 9.63
N LEU A 26 -6.60 5.04 9.70
CA LEU A 26 -5.41 4.20 9.51
C LEU A 26 -4.58 4.01 10.79
N HIS A 27 -5.05 4.48 11.94
CA HIS A 27 -4.37 4.26 13.21
C HIS A 27 -5.37 3.92 14.33
N GLY A 28 -5.54 2.65 14.58
CA GLY A 28 -6.41 2.14 15.64
C GLY A 28 -7.57 1.30 15.11
N GLY A 29 -8.30 0.70 16.03
CA GLY A 29 -9.40 -0.20 15.73
C GLY A 29 -9.00 -1.67 15.81
N GLU A 30 -9.92 -2.53 15.41
CA GLU A 30 -9.73 -3.99 15.43
C GLU A 30 -8.64 -4.41 14.44
N GLY A 31 -7.78 -5.33 14.85
CA GLY A 31 -6.72 -5.90 14.01
C GLY A 31 -5.36 -5.18 14.12
N TYR A 32 -5.28 -4.05 14.82
CA TYR A 32 -4.00 -3.41 15.08
C TYR A 32 -3.30 -4.00 16.30
N GLN A 33 -2.01 -4.31 16.16
CA GLN A 33 -1.15 -4.76 17.25
C GLN A 33 -0.78 -3.57 18.15
N PRO A 34 -0.93 -3.68 19.49
CA PRO A 34 -0.65 -2.56 20.39
C PRO A 34 0.76 -1.98 20.25
N GLY A 35 1.78 -2.83 20.06
CA GLY A 35 3.15 -2.38 19.87
C GLY A 35 3.39 -1.60 18.56
N VAL A 36 2.61 -1.89 17.51
CA VAL A 36 2.64 -1.09 16.27
C VAL A 36 2.06 0.29 16.51
N LEU A 37 0.94 0.38 17.24
CA LEU A 37 0.33 1.66 17.58
C LEU A 37 1.25 2.48 18.48
N ALA A 38 1.85 1.88 19.52
CA ALA A 38 2.80 2.56 20.39
C ALA A 38 4.02 3.09 19.63
N SER A 39 4.57 2.31 18.68
CA SER A 39 5.66 2.76 17.81
C SER A 39 5.25 3.89 16.88
N PHE A 40 4.01 3.88 16.41
CA PHE A 40 3.46 4.95 15.58
C PHE A 40 3.26 6.24 16.40
N GLU A 41 2.70 6.15 17.60
CA GLU A 41 2.54 7.29 18.52
C GLU A 41 3.89 7.95 18.83
N ALA A 42 4.91 7.14 19.15
CA ALA A 42 6.28 7.64 19.37
C ALA A 42 6.85 8.33 18.12
N ALA A 43 6.55 7.83 16.92
CA ALA A 43 6.96 8.47 15.68
C ALA A 43 6.27 9.83 15.46
N VAL A 44 5.00 9.95 15.80
CA VAL A 44 4.24 11.22 15.74
C VAL A 44 4.79 12.23 16.74
N GLU A 45 5.13 11.80 17.97
CA GLU A 45 5.79 12.64 18.97
C GLU A 45 7.14 13.15 18.47
N GLN A 46 7.93 12.29 17.82
CA GLN A 46 9.22 12.68 17.24
C GLN A 46 9.06 13.70 16.11
N LEU A 47 8.08 13.54 15.20
CA LEU A 47 7.79 14.54 14.17
C LEU A 47 7.42 15.89 14.79
N THR A 48 6.64 15.88 15.87
CA THR A 48 6.28 17.08 16.64
C THR A 48 7.50 17.73 17.27
N ALA A 49 8.41 16.94 17.86
CA ALA A 49 9.66 17.43 18.46
C ALA A 49 10.60 18.05 17.42
N LEU A 50 10.54 17.61 16.15
CA LEU A 50 11.25 18.23 15.03
C LEU A 50 10.62 19.55 14.56
N GLY A 51 9.50 19.97 15.16
CA GLY A 51 8.82 21.23 14.86
C GLY A 51 7.68 21.13 13.87
N ALA A 52 7.24 19.91 13.47
CA ALA A 52 6.08 19.74 12.63
C ALA A 52 4.77 20.12 13.36
N GLU A 53 3.84 20.72 12.64
CA GLU A 53 2.48 20.98 13.11
C GLU A 53 1.60 19.75 12.83
N VAL A 54 1.34 18.95 13.89
CA VAL A 54 0.58 17.71 13.76
C VAL A 54 -0.90 17.92 14.05
N SER A 55 -1.77 17.37 13.21
CA SER A 55 -3.23 17.38 13.41
C SER A 55 -3.86 16.07 12.92
N GLU A 56 -5.01 15.72 13.47
CA GLU A 56 -5.79 14.58 12.97
C GLU A 56 -6.53 14.98 11.69
N VAL A 57 -6.63 14.04 10.74
CA VAL A 57 -7.33 14.18 9.46
C VAL A 57 -8.32 13.04 9.27
N ASP A 58 -9.52 13.39 8.80
CA ASP A 58 -10.59 12.45 8.53
C ASP A 58 -10.66 12.12 7.02
N CYS A 59 -10.59 10.83 6.70
CA CYS A 59 -10.71 10.28 5.34
C CYS A 59 -11.78 9.18 5.30
N PRO A 60 -13.07 9.53 5.40
CA PRO A 60 -14.15 8.56 5.69
C PRO A 60 -14.32 7.46 4.64
N HIS A 61 -13.92 7.69 3.39
CA HIS A 61 -14.04 6.67 2.35
C HIS A 61 -12.90 5.63 2.38
N PHE A 62 -11.89 5.79 3.24
CA PHE A 62 -10.82 4.80 3.41
C PHE A 62 -11.34 3.48 3.95
N ASP A 63 -12.42 3.47 4.71
CA ASP A 63 -13.10 2.25 5.20
C ASP A 63 -13.56 1.32 4.05
N HIS A 64 -13.69 1.86 2.84
CA HIS A 64 -14.09 1.10 1.65
C HIS A 64 -12.91 0.69 0.75
N ALA A 65 -11.67 1.05 1.11
CA ALA A 65 -10.51 0.85 0.26
C ALA A 65 -10.23 -0.62 -0.02
N LEU A 66 -10.34 -1.48 1.00
CA LEU A 66 -10.13 -2.92 0.86
C LEU A 66 -11.07 -3.54 -0.18
N ALA A 67 -12.37 -3.26 -0.06
CA ALA A 67 -13.37 -3.78 -0.99
C ALA A 67 -13.16 -3.26 -2.43
N ALA A 68 -12.88 -1.96 -2.58
CA ALA A 68 -12.60 -1.37 -3.88
C ALA A 68 -11.35 -1.96 -4.54
N TYR A 69 -10.26 -2.15 -3.78
CA TYR A 69 -9.03 -2.77 -4.25
C TYR A 69 -9.26 -4.18 -4.78
N TYR A 70 -10.01 -5.01 -4.03
CA TYR A 70 -10.27 -6.41 -4.45
C TYR A 70 -11.20 -6.55 -5.64
N LEU A 71 -11.87 -5.50 -6.06
CA LEU A 71 -12.60 -5.46 -7.32
C LEU A 71 -11.75 -4.89 -8.46
N ILE A 72 -10.98 -3.86 -8.22
CA ILE A 72 -10.18 -3.19 -9.25
C ILE A 72 -8.95 -4.01 -9.63
N LEU A 73 -8.10 -4.37 -8.64
CA LEU A 73 -6.85 -5.05 -8.92
C LEU A 73 -7.03 -6.38 -9.65
N PRO A 74 -7.89 -7.31 -9.21
CA PRO A 74 -8.11 -8.56 -9.94
C PRO A 74 -8.63 -8.33 -11.36
N SER A 75 -9.49 -7.34 -11.56
CA SER A 75 -10.00 -6.98 -12.88
C SER A 75 -8.87 -6.53 -13.82
N GLU A 76 -7.99 -5.68 -13.34
CA GLU A 76 -6.82 -5.23 -14.11
C GLU A 76 -5.79 -6.35 -14.30
N VAL A 77 -5.56 -7.19 -13.29
CA VAL A 77 -4.70 -8.38 -13.40
C VAL A 77 -5.23 -9.35 -14.46
N SER A 78 -6.53 -9.63 -14.48
CA SER A 78 -7.14 -10.49 -15.50
C SER A 78 -6.90 -9.95 -16.93
N SER A 79 -7.12 -8.65 -17.12
CA SER A 79 -6.90 -7.99 -18.42
C SER A 79 -5.42 -7.93 -18.78
N ASN A 80 -4.56 -7.46 -17.88
CA ASN A 80 -3.14 -7.25 -18.17
C ASN A 80 -2.37 -8.56 -18.38
N LEU A 81 -2.66 -9.62 -17.62
CA LEU A 81 -1.98 -10.90 -17.74
C LEU A 81 -2.50 -11.75 -18.91
N ALA A 82 -3.54 -11.32 -19.61
CA ALA A 82 -3.98 -11.96 -20.86
C ALA A 82 -2.88 -11.94 -21.94
N ARG A 83 -1.92 -11.00 -21.87
CA ARG A 83 -0.77 -10.91 -22.79
C ARG A 83 0.16 -12.13 -22.75
N PHE A 84 0.17 -12.88 -21.66
CA PHE A 84 0.97 -14.10 -21.55
C PHE A 84 0.17 -15.30 -22.09
N ASP A 85 0.11 -15.36 -23.42
CA ASP A 85 -0.69 -16.31 -24.21
C ASP A 85 0.15 -17.45 -24.80
N ALA A 86 1.45 -17.54 -24.46
CA ALA A 86 2.42 -18.49 -25.00
C ALA A 86 2.79 -18.29 -26.49
N MET A 87 2.29 -17.22 -27.15
CA MET A 87 2.49 -17.06 -28.59
C MET A 87 3.67 -16.13 -28.92
N ARG A 88 3.81 -14.99 -28.23
CA ARG A 88 4.72 -13.92 -28.64
C ARG A 88 6.01 -13.87 -27.83
N TYR A 89 5.95 -14.15 -26.53
CA TYR A 89 7.11 -14.04 -25.64
C TYR A 89 6.86 -14.76 -24.31
N GLY A 90 7.92 -14.99 -23.55
CA GLY A 90 7.88 -15.60 -22.24
C GLY A 90 7.88 -17.13 -22.31
N LEU A 91 7.37 -17.74 -21.24
CA LEU A 91 7.28 -19.18 -21.14
C LEU A 91 6.34 -19.76 -22.21
N ARG A 92 6.74 -20.90 -22.78
CA ARG A 92 5.91 -21.70 -23.71
C ARG A 92 6.04 -23.17 -23.35
N VAL A 93 4.93 -23.81 -22.98
CA VAL A 93 4.90 -25.19 -22.49
C VAL A 93 3.93 -25.99 -23.34
N GLY A 94 4.37 -27.22 -23.70
CA GLY A 94 3.51 -28.19 -24.41
C GLY A 94 3.40 -27.96 -25.93
N ASP A 95 4.19 -27.09 -26.52
CA ASP A 95 4.25 -26.88 -27.95
C ASP A 95 5.10 -27.97 -28.63
N ASP A 96 4.50 -29.11 -28.92
CA ASP A 96 5.13 -30.27 -29.61
C ASP A 96 4.64 -30.42 -31.06
N GLY A 97 3.92 -29.44 -31.57
CA GLY A 97 3.36 -29.44 -32.91
C GLY A 97 2.09 -30.30 -33.10
N THR A 98 1.59 -30.93 -32.03
CA THR A 98 0.37 -31.75 -32.07
C THR A 98 -0.83 -31.09 -31.38
N ARG A 99 -0.57 -30.07 -30.51
CA ARG A 99 -1.59 -29.38 -29.75
C ARG A 99 -2.08 -28.12 -30.42
N SER A 100 -3.31 -27.76 -30.14
CA SER A 100 -3.88 -26.48 -30.56
C SER A 100 -3.22 -25.31 -29.79
N ALA A 101 -3.31 -24.12 -30.36
CA ALA A 101 -2.82 -22.88 -29.67
C ALA A 101 -3.50 -22.68 -28.31
N GLU A 102 -4.79 -23.04 -28.20
CA GLU A 102 -5.54 -22.93 -26.95
C GLU A 102 -4.98 -23.88 -25.86
N GLU A 103 -4.67 -25.14 -26.24
CA GLU A 103 -4.06 -26.10 -25.31
C GLU A 103 -2.68 -25.67 -24.86
N VAL A 104 -1.84 -25.18 -25.78
CA VAL A 104 -0.50 -24.63 -25.45
C VAL A 104 -0.61 -23.42 -24.52
N MET A 105 -1.55 -22.52 -24.77
CA MET A 105 -1.82 -21.38 -23.90
C MET A 105 -2.28 -21.84 -22.51
N ALA A 106 -3.23 -22.77 -22.43
CA ALA A 106 -3.74 -23.29 -21.16
C ALA A 106 -2.63 -23.95 -20.33
N MET A 107 -1.80 -24.80 -20.94
CA MET A 107 -0.67 -25.47 -20.29
C MET A 107 0.38 -24.46 -19.81
N THR A 108 0.70 -23.47 -20.64
CA THR A 108 1.67 -22.44 -20.30
C THR A 108 1.21 -21.57 -19.13
N ARG A 109 -0.02 -21.11 -19.15
CA ARG A 109 -0.59 -20.31 -18.05
C ARG A 109 -0.72 -21.14 -16.77
N ALA A 110 -1.07 -22.43 -16.88
CA ALA A 110 -1.12 -23.34 -15.74
C ALA A 110 0.26 -23.53 -15.08
N ALA A 111 1.32 -23.63 -15.87
CA ALA A 111 2.67 -23.80 -15.39
C ALA A 111 3.31 -22.48 -14.89
N GLY A 112 3.02 -21.36 -15.58
CA GLY A 112 3.68 -20.07 -15.36
C GLY A 112 3.09 -19.22 -14.25
N PHE A 113 1.79 -19.38 -13.92
CA PHE A 113 1.14 -18.61 -12.88
C PHE A 113 0.99 -19.42 -11.58
N GLY A 114 1.41 -18.80 -10.47
CA GLY A 114 1.17 -19.36 -9.14
C GLY A 114 -0.31 -19.37 -8.73
N PRO A 115 -0.67 -20.08 -7.65
CA PRO A 115 -2.08 -20.24 -7.23
C PRO A 115 -2.80 -18.92 -6.96
N GLU A 116 -2.15 -17.97 -6.30
CA GLU A 116 -2.75 -16.66 -6.00
C GLU A 116 -3.01 -15.83 -7.25
N VAL A 117 -2.05 -15.81 -8.20
CA VAL A 117 -2.25 -15.12 -9.48
C VAL A 117 -3.43 -15.69 -10.25
N LYS A 118 -3.56 -17.02 -10.29
CA LYS A 118 -4.71 -17.71 -10.91
C LYS A 118 -6.02 -17.31 -10.24
N ARG A 119 -6.07 -17.28 -8.91
CA ARG A 119 -7.24 -16.83 -8.14
C ARG A 119 -7.65 -15.42 -8.53
N ARG A 120 -6.71 -14.47 -8.55
CA ARG A 120 -6.97 -13.08 -8.94
C ARG A 120 -7.44 -12.94 -10.37
N ILE A 121 -6.87 -13.69 -11.32
CA ILE A 121 -7.34 -13.72 -12.71
C ILE A 121 -8.80 -14.19 -12.78
N MET A 122 -9.16 -15.24 -12.05
CA MET A 122 -10.54 -15.78 -12.04
C MET A 122 -11.53 -14.78 -11.44
N ILE A 123 -11.20 -14.19 -10.29
CA ILE A 123 -12.03 -13.15 -9.64
C ILE A 123 -12.22 -11.96 -10.58
N GLY A 124 -11.13 -11.48 -11.21
CA GLY A 124 -11.19 -10.36 -12.14
C GLY A 124 -12.02 -10.65 -13.39
N THR A 125 -11.88 -11.84 -13.95
CA THR A 125 -12.68 -12.27 -15.09
C THR A 125 -14.18 -12.31 -14.73
N TYR A 126 -14.51 -12.77 -13.53
CA TYR A 126 -15.89 -12.77 -13.04
C TYR A 126 -16.41 -11.33 -12.86
N ALA A 127 -15.65 -10.45 -12.20
CA ALA A 127 -16.04 -9.07 -11.96
C ALA A 127 -16.22 -8.25 -13.25
N LEU A 128 -15.51 -8.62 -14.33
CA LEU A 128 -15.61 -7.99 -15.65
C LEU A 128 -16.67 -8.63 -16.56
N SER A 129 -17.30 -9.74 -16.15
CA SER A 129 -18.27 -10.44 -16.98
C SER A 129 -19.59 -9.66 -17.14
N ALA A 130 -20.35 -10.01 -18.17
CA ALA A 130 -21.62 -9.37 -18.48
C ALA A 130 -22.60 -9.45 -17.28
N GLY A 131 -23.21 -8.33 -16.93
CA GLY A 131 -24.12 -8.19 -15.79
C GLY A 131 -23.43 -7.87 -14.45
N TYR A 132 -22.12 -8.08 -14.31
CA TYR A 132 -21.37 -7.77 -13.08
C TYR A 132 -20.45 -6.55 -13.20
N TYR A 133 -20.06 -6.17 -14.41
CA TYR A 133 -19.16 -5.05 -14.67
C TYR A 133 -19.65 -3.75 -14.03
N ASP A 134 -20.91 -3.36 -14.24
CA ASP A 134 -21.48 -2.15 -13.68
C ASP A 134 -21.71 -2.24 -12.17
N ALA A 135 -22.09 -3.42 -11.68
CA ALA A 135 -22.34 -3.64 -10.26
C ALA A 135 -21.07 -3.66 -9.41
N TYR A 136 -19.96 -4.16 -9.94
CA TYR A 136 -18.72 -4.33 -9.20
C TYR A 136 -17.64 -3.37 -9.65
N TYR A 137 -17.12 -3.51 -10.87
CA TYR A 137 -15.96 -2.74 -11.32
C TYR A 137 -16.25 -1.23 -11.36
N ASN A 138 -17.35 -0.85 -12.02
CA ASN A 138 -17.71 0.58 -12.10
C ASN A 138 -18.04 1.17 -10.73
N GLN A 139 -18.64 0.40 -9.83
CA GLN A 139 -18.92 0.88 -8.47
C GLN A 139 -17.63 1.07 -7.68
N ALA A 140 -16.67 0.14 -7.79
CA ALA A 140 -15.36 0.26 -7.18
C ALA A 140 -14.58 1.47 -7.71
N GLN A 141 -14.66 1.79 -9.00
CA GLN A 141 -14.06 2.99 -9.59
C GLN A 141 -14.67 4.30 -9.03
N LYS A 142 -15.96 4.30 -8.72
CA LYS A 142 -16.61 5.47 -8.04
C LYS A 142 -16.07 5.63 -6.62
N VAL A 143 -15.93 4.53 -5.87
CA VAL A 143 -15.33 4.53 -4.52
C VAL A 143 -13.89 5.01 -4.59
N ARG A 144 -13.09 4.53 -5.52
CA ARG A 144 -11.71 5.02 -5.79
C ARG A 144 -11.68 6.55 -5.95
N THR A 145 -12.63 7.11 -6.69
CA THR A 145 -12.76 8.56 -6.88
C THR A 145 -13.05 9.28 -5.56
N LEU A 146 -13.87 8.70 -4.68
CA LEU A 146 -14.16 9.29 -3.37
C LEU A 146 -12.93 9.25 -2.45
N ILE A 147 -12.17 8.16 -2.46
CA ILE A 147 -10.90 8.03 -1.74
C ILE A 147 -9.90 9.11 -2.20
N ALA A 148 -9.76 9.31 -3.51
CA ALA A 148 -8.90 10.36 -4.04
C ALA A 148 -9.35 11.76 -3.59
N ARG A 149 -10.66 12.03 -3.55
CA ARG A 149 -11.20 13.30 -3.05
C ARG A 149 -10.95 13.54 -1.56
N ASP A 150 -10.97 12.49 -0.73
CA ASP A 150 -10.59 12.60 0.69
C ASP A 150 -9.13 13.05 0.82
N LEU A 151 -8.23 12.43 0.07
CA LEU A 151 -6.82 12.84 0.04
C LEU A 151 -6.64 14.28 -0.46
N ASP A 152 -7.29 14.66 -1.57
CA ASP A 152 -7.24 16.02 -2.09
C ASP A 152 -7.75 17.05 -1.08
N ALA A 153 -8.79 16.70 -0.31
CA ALA A 153 -9.32 17.55 0.75
C ALA A 153 -8.34 17.68 1.91
N ALA A 154 -7.75 16.56 2.35
CA ALA A 154 -6.76 16.52 3.42
C ALA A 154 -5.54 17.39 3.10
N TYR A 155 -4.99 17.28 1.90
CA TYR A 155 -3.81 18.04 1.47
C TYR A 155 -4.04 19.56 1.29
N ARG A 156 -5.26 20.07 1.46
CA ARG A 156 -5.49 21.52 1.58
C ARG A 156 -5.05 22.06 2.95
N SER A 157 -5.10 21.23 3.98
CA SER A 157 -4.77 21.61 5.36
C SER A 157 -3.40 21.13 5.81
N VAL A 158 -2.86 20.05 5.20
CA VAL A 158 -1.58 19.45 5.56
C VAL A 158 -0.68 19.24 4.34
N ASP A 159 0.61 19.11 4.57
CA ASP A 159 1.61 18.94 3.51
C ASP A 159 1.92 17.46 3.24
N VAL A 160 1.84 16.64 4.28
CA VAL A 160 1.97 15.17 4.24
C VAL A 160 0.98 14.53 5.21
N LEU A 161 0.66 13.26 4.97
CA LEU A 161 -0.12 12.42 5.87
C LEU A 161 0.78 11.30 6.41
N VAL A 162 0.45 10.79 7.61
CA VAL A 162 1.17 9.67 8.22
C VAL A 162 0.21 8.64 8.79
N SER A 163 0.66 7.38 8.77
CA SER A 163 0.00 6.23 9.39
C SER A 163 1.05 5.15 9.72
N PRO A 164 0.72 4.10 10.49
CA PRO A 164 1.48 2.87 10.44
C PRO A 164 1.55 2.35 9.00
N THR A 165 2.64 1.66 8.62
CA THR A 165 2.72 1.03 7.28
C THR A 165 1.83 -0.20 7.19
N THR A 166 1.76 -0.98 8.28
CA THR A 166 0.93 -2.20 8.40
C THR A 166 0.29 -2.24 9.78
N PRO A 167 -0.88 -2.89 9.94
CA PRO A 167 -1.53 -3.01 11.24
C PRO A 167 -0.75 -3.83 12.27
N THR A 168 0.09 -4.77 11.82
CA THR A 168 0.88 -5.65 12.69
C THR A 168 2.32 -5.75 12.21
N THR A 169 3.19 -6.32 13.02
CA THR A 169 4.54 -6.75 12.63
C THR A 169 4.50 -7.95 11.71
N ALA A 170 5.67 -8.41 11.23
CA ALA A 170 5.77 -9.58 10.37
C ALA A 170 5.23 -10.83 11.08
N PHE A 171 4.42 -11.61 10.37
CA PHE A 171 3.93 -12.91 10.82
C PHE A 171 4.92 -14.04 10.46
N ARG A 172 4.76 -15.22 11.07
CA ARG A 172 5.63 -16.38 10.80
C ARG A 172 5.39 -16.95 9.41
N LEU A 173 6.44 -17.49 8.80
CA LEU A 173 6.32 -18.16 7.51
C LEU A 173 5.29 -19.30 7.60
N GLY A 174 4.33 -19.30 6.67
CA GLY A 174 3.26 -20.27 6.62
C GLY A 174 2.03 -19.99 7.50
N GLU A 175 2.07 -18.99 8.39
CA GLU A 175 0.99 -18.73 9.34
C GLU A 175 -0.33 -18.29 8.70
N LYS A 176 -0.28 -17.62 7.54
CA LYS A 176 -1.45 -17.03 6.88
C LYS A 176 -1.82 -17.70 5.55
N VAL A 177 -1.20 -18.85 5.20
CA VAL A 177 -1.42 -19.50 3.89
C VAL A 177 -2.85 -20.00 3.70
N ASP A 178 -3.52 -20.39 4.78
CA ASP A 178 -4.88 -20.96 4.75
C ASP A 178 -5.99 -19.92 4.94
N ASP A 179 -5.64 -18.67 5.24
CA ASP A 179 -6.59 -17.57 5.42
C ASP A 179 -6.23 -16.36 4.54
N PRO A 180 -6.69 -16.34 3.27
CA PRO A 180 -6.44 -15.22 2.37
C PRO A 180 -6.99 -13.89 2.88
N LEU A 181 -8.09 -13.88 3.63
CA LEU A 181 -8.69 -12.64 4.15
C LEU A 181 -7.80 -12.02 5.24
N ALA A 182 -7.26 -12.83 6.15
CA ALA A 182 -6.30 -12.37 7.15
C ALA A 182 -5.04 -11.78 6.49
N MET A 183 -4.57 -12.38 5.37
CA MET A 183 -3.47 -11.83 4.57
C MET A 183 -3.80 -10.45 4.01
N TYR A 184 -5.02 -10.27 3.52
CA TYR A 184 -5.44 -9.04 2.87
C TYR A 184 -5.57 -7.85 3.83
N LEU A 185 -5.83 -8.10 5.10
CA LEU A 185 -5.91 -7.04 6.11
C LEU A 185 -4.55 -6.37 6.38
N PHE A 186 -3.42 -7.02 6.04
CA PHE A 186 -2.10 -6.39 6.14
C PHE A 186 -1.92 -5.20 5.20
N ASP A 187 -2.66 -5.14 4.10
CA ASP A 187 -2.58 -4.08 3.10
C ASP A 187 -3.41 -2.83 3.47
N LEU A 188 -4.18 -2.89 4.56
CA LEU A 188 -5.18 -1.88 4.93
C LEU A 188 -4.64 -0.45 4.90
N CYS A 189 -3.44 -0.23 5.47
CA CYS A 189 -2.86 1.11 5.56
C CYS A 189 -2.36 1.65 4.21
N THR A 190 -2.00 0.78 3.26
CA THR A 190 -1.38 1.17 1.99
C THR A 190 -2.36 1.27 0.82
N LEU A 191 -3.53 0.59 0.92
CA LEU A 191 -4.51 0.53 -0.16
C LEU A 191 -5.07 1.90 -0.59
N PRO A 192 -5.45 2.82 0.31
CA PRO A 192 -6.04 4.09 -0.10
C PRO A 192 -5.13 4.90 -0.99
N LEU A 193 -3.85 4.97 -0.65
CA LEU A 193 -2.84 5.70 -1.40
C LEU A 193 -2.63 5.11 -2.81
N ASN A 194 -2.53 3.78 -2.90
CA ASN A 194 -2.39 3.07 -4.16
C ASN A 194 -3.61 3.27 -5.07
N LEU A 195 -4.83 3.22 -4.51
CA LEU A 195 -6.07 3.48 -5.26
C LEU A 195 -6.13 4.91 -5.79
N ALA A 196 -5.69 5.90 -5.02
CA ALA A 196 -5.71 7.30 -5.40
C ALA A 196 -4.60 7.69 -6.39
N GLY A 197 -3.50 6.90 -6.48
CA GLY A 197 -2.37 7.22 -7.33
C GLY A 197 -1.49 8.35 -6.79
N HIS A 198 -1.44 8.52 -5.49
CA HIS A 198 -0.57 9.47 -4.80
C HIS A 198 0.78 8.82 -4.46
N CYS A 199 1.77 9.63 -4.07
CA CYS A 199 3.07 9.10 -3.69
C CYS A 199 3.16 8.80 -2.19
N GLY A 200 3.93 7.78 -1.83
CA GLY A 200 4.17 7.38 -0.46
C GLY A 200 5.45 6.60 -0.26
N MET A 201 5.94 6.62 0.95
CA MET A 201 7.09 5.82 1.36
C MET A 201 6.87 5.26 2.76
N SER A 202 7.55 4.17 3.07
CA SER A 202 7.68 3.65 4.42
C SER A 202 9.11 3.87 4.90
N VAL A 203 9.25 4.42 6.09
CA VAL A 203 10.53 4.52 6.77
C VAL A 203 10.49 3.71 8.07
N PRO A 204 11.56 3.04 8.48
CA PRO A 204 11.58 2.30 9.73
C PRO A 204 11.32 3.23 10.92
N SER A 205 10.39 2.88 11.80
CA SER A 205 10.05 3.67 13.00
C SER A 205 10.56 3.08 14.32
N GLY A 206 11.23 1.93 14.27
CA GLY A 206 11.77 1.26 15.43
C GLY A 206 11.35 -0.21 15.50
N LEU A 207 11.41 -0.76 16.70
CA LEU A 207 10.97 -2.12 16.99
C LEU A 207 9.70 -2.08 17.82
N SER A 208 8.76 -2.96 17.54
CA SER A 208 7.56 -3.14 18.36
C SER A 208 7.93 -3.59 19.77
N PRO A 209 7.40 -2.97 20.83
CA PRO A 209 7.61 -3.42 22.20
C PRO A 209 6.99 -4.79 22.51
N ASP A 210 6.06 -5.29 21.69
CA ASP A 210 5.37 -6.56 21.93
C ASP A 210 6.28 -7.76 21.59
N ASP A 211 7.06 -7.67 20.51
CA ASP A 211 7.77 -8.82 19.93
C ASP A 211 9.18 -8.50 19.42
N GLY A 212 9.60 -7.22 19.48
CA GLY A 212 10.91 -6.77 19.02
C GLY A 212 11.08 -6.77 17.50
N LEU A 213 10.00 -6.93 16.72
CA LEU A 213 10.07 -6.89 15.26
C LEU A 213 9.98 -5.47 14.71
N PRO A 214 10.55 -5.21 13.51
CA PRO A 214 10.53 -3.88 12.90
C PRO A 214 9.11 -3.37 12.61
N VAL A 215 8.90 -2.07 12.83
CA VAL A 215 7.69 -1.32 12.49
C VAL A 215 8.04 -0.21 11.50
N GLY A 216 7.12 0.13 10.60
CA GLY A 216 7.26 1.19 9.61
C GLY A 216 6.29 2.34 9.84
N LEU A 217 6.81 3.56 9.67
CA LEU A 217 6.02 4.79 9.50
C LEU A 217 5.75 5.00 8.02
N GLN A 218 4.50 5.01 7.60
CA GLN A 218 4.10 5.42 6.26
C GLN A 218 3.97 6.94 6.20
N ILE A 219 4.61 7.55 5.21
CA ILE A 219 4.50 8.96 4.88
C ILE A 219 3.87 9.05 3.50
N MET A 220 2.83 9.85 3.36
CA MET A 220 2.05 10.01 2.13
C MET A 220 2.03 11.48 1.72
N ALA A 221 2.11 11.76 0.41
CA ALA A 221 2.08 13.11 -0.13
C ALA A 221 1.25 13.16 -1.43
N PRO A 222 0.84 14.36 -1.90
CA PRO A 222 0.14 14.49 -3.17
C PRO A 222 0.90 13.86 -4.32
N ALA A 223 0.20 13.50 -5.39
CA ALA A 223 0.82 12.97 -6.60
C ALA A 223 1.96 13.89 -7.09
N LEU A 224 3.10 13.29 -7.45
CA LEU A 224 4.32 13.96 -7.91
C LEU A 224 5.00 14.88 -6.87
N ALA A 225 4.63 14.81 -5.59
CA ALA A 225 5.27 15.54 -4.49
C ALA A 225 6.26 14.66 -3.70
N ASP A 226 7.03 13.84 -4.40
CA ASP A 226 8.01 12.91 -3.81
C ASP A 226 9.07 13.63 -2.97
N ASP A 227 9.41 14.88 -3.33
CA ASP A 227 10.31 15.72 -2.55
C ASP A 227 9.84 15.95 -1.12
N ARG A 228 8.52 16.07 -0.88
CA ARG A 228 7.97 16.16 0.48
C ARG A 228 8.22 14.89 1.29
N LEU A 229 8.06 13.71 0.65
CA LEU A 229 8.34 12.43 1.30
C LEU A 229 9.80 12.35 1.75
N TYR A 230 10.74 12.67 0.84
CA TYR A 230 12.17 12.62 1.13
C TYR A 230 12.60 13.65 2.18
N ARG A 231 11.98 14.83 2.18
CA ARG A 231 12.27 15.85 3.21
C ARG A 231 11.85 15.36 4.61
N VAL A 232 10.60 14.89 4.73
CA VAL A 232 10.07 14.43 6.04
C VAL A 232 10.73 13.15 6.48
N GLY A 233 10.89 12.17 5.57
CA GLY A 233 11.54 10.89 5.85
C GLY A 233 12.99 11.06 6.31
N ALA A 234 13.79 11.90 5.64
CA ALA A 234 15.18 12.16 6.01
C ALA A 234 15.29 12.89 7.36
N ALA A 235 14.38 13.83 7.66
CA ALA A 235 14.35 14.48 8.96
C ALA A 235 14.03 13.50 10.10
N TYR A 236 13.06 12.64 9.86
CA TYR A 236 12.67 11.59 10.80
C TYR A 236 13.81 10.59 11.03
N GLU A 237 14.44 10.07 9.98
CA GLU A 237 15.58 9.14 10.08
C GLU A 237 16.78 9.74 10.82
N ALA A 238 17.12 11.01 10.53
CA ALA A 238 18.21 11.71 11.20
C ALA A 238 17.99 11.83 12.72
N ALA A 239 16.76 12.12 13.13
CA ALA A 239 16.42 12.27 14.55
C ALA A 239 16.26 10.91 15.27
N ARG A 240 15.73 9.90 14.60
CA ARG A 240 15.61 8.54 15.14
C ARG A 240 16.98 7.90 15.38
N GLY A 241 17.97 8.28 14.59
CA GLY A 241 19.30 7.67 14.62
C GLY A 241 19.34 6.27 13.99
N PRO A 242 20.47 5.53 14.12
CA PRO A 242 20.61 4.21 13.54
C PRO A 242 19.65 3.22 14.21
N LEU A 243 19.03 2.36 13.41
CA LEU A 243 18.33 1.20 13.93
C LEU A 243 19.39 0.26 14.54
N LEU A 244 19.21 -0.11 15.79
CA LEU A 244 19.94 -1.24 16.34
C LEU A 244 19.55 -2.46 15.49
N SER A 245 20.53 -3.14 14.89
CA SER A 245 20.26 -4.32 14.07
C SER A 245 19.52 -5.34 14.92
N ALA A 246 18.34 -5.74 14.46
CA ALA A 246 17.56 -6.82 15.05
C ALA A 246 18.12 -8.22 14.69
N ILE A 247 19.43 -8.28 14.33
CA ILE A 247 20.13 -9.50 13.93
C ILE A 247 21.38 -9.66 14.80
#